data_a82601bf834c88e9df36d3de04d7f914
#
_entry.id   a82601bf834c88e9df36d3de04d7f914
#
_cell.length_a   1.000
_cell.length_b   1.000
_cell.length_c   1.000
_cell.angle_alpha   90.00
_cell.angle_beta   90.00
_cell.angle_gamma   90.00
#
_symmetry.space_group_name_H-M   'P 1'
#
loop_
_entity.id
_entity.type
_entity.pdbx_description
1 polymer ?
#
loop_
_entity_poly.entity_id
_entity_poly.type
_entity_poly.pdbx_seq_one_letter_code
_entity_poly.pdbx_strand_id
1 'polypeptide(L)'
;MTKNSNHIKIFDTTLRDGEQSPGASMNIEEKLKIAEALEELKVDIIEAGFPAASKGDFEAVSEISKKIKDSSICALSRASKSDIETAAKALKDANAPRIHTFISTSDLHMKHKLQLNAEEVYQKVIDSVSFARNLCDDVEWSCEDGTRTNLDFMCRTVEAAIKNGASTINIPCLLYTSPSPRDLRKSRMPSSA
;
A
#
# COMPACT_ATOMS: atom_id res chain seq x y z
N MET A 1 -10.58 25.02 10.17
CA MET A 1 -9.73 25.31 8.99
C MET A 1 -10.20 24.40 7.89
N THR A 2 -10.85 24.92 6.86
CA THR A 2 -11.28 24.17 5.67
C THR A 2 -10.03 23.70 4.93
N LYS A 3 -9.74 22.39 4.98
CA LYS A 3 -8.70 21.79 4.15
C LYS A 3 -9.04 22.09 2.69
N ASN A 4 -8.09 22.68 1.97
CA ASN A 4 -8.18 22.97 0.55
C ASN A 4 -8.59 21.67 -0.18
N SER A 5 -9.79 21.59 -0.74
CA SER A 5 -10.36 20.40 -1.39
C SER A 5 -9.63 19.97 -2.67
N ASN A 6 -8.61 20.73 -3.08
CA ASN A 6 -7.87 20.52 -4.33
C ASN A 6 -6.43 20.01 -4.14
N HIS A 7 -6.02 19.60 -2.93
CA HIS A 7 -4.69 19.05 -2.72
C HIS A 7 -4.65 17.59 -3.18
N ILE A 8 -3.79 17.30 -4.16
CA ILE A 8 -3.51 15.94 -4.62
C ILE A 8 -2.34 15.41 -3.79
N LYS A 9 -2.57 14.31 -3.06
CA LYS A 9 -1.53 13.63 -2.31
C LYS A 9 -0.70 12.73 -3.21
N ILE A 10 0.61 12.79 -3.08
CA ILE A 10 1.55 11.90 -3.76
C ILE A 10 1.89 10.75 -2.81
N PHE A 11 1.63 9.53 -3.27
CA PHE A 11 1.98 8.28 -2.60
C PHE A 11 3.10 7.60 -3.37
N ASP A 12 4.29 7.54 -2.80
CA ASP A 12 5.45 6.91 -3.42
C ASP A 12 5.64 5.48 -2.91
N THR A 13 5.83 4.54 -3.82
CA THR A 13 5.99 3.11 -3.53
C THR A 13 7.34 2.56 -3.96
N THR A 14 8.32 3.43 -4.20
CA THR A 14 9.68 3.03 -4.64
C THR A 14 10.31 2.03 -3.69
N LEU A 15 10.17 2.26 -2.39
CA LEU A 15 10.78 1.42 -1.34
C LEU A 15 10.02 0.13 -1.04
N ARG A 16 8.86 -0.09 -1.66
CA ARG A 16 8.09 -1.32 -1.52
C ARG A 16 7.86 -2.00 -2.86
N ASP A 17 7.02 -1.44 -3.74
CA ASP A 17 6.70 -2.01 -5.05
C ASP A 17 7.89 -1.92 -6.01
N GLY A 18 8.56 -0.78 -6.01
CA GLY A 18 9.75 -0.55 -6.84
C GLY A 18 10.88 -1.51 -6.52
N GLU A 19 11.11 -1.82 -5.25
CA GLU A 19 12.13 -2.76 -4.79
C GLU A 19 11.87 -4.21 -5.25
N GLN A 20 10.63 -4.57 -5.54
CA GLN A 20 10.28 -5.90 -6.04
C GLN A 20 10.72 -6.15 -7.48
N SER A 21 11.19 -5.13 -8.18
CA SER A 21 11.73 -5.27 -9.52
C SER A 21 13.06 -6.02 -9.50
N PRO A 22 13.34 -6.92 -10.48
CA PRO A 22 14.60 -7.65 -10.52
C PRO A 22 15.80 -6.70 -10.52
N GLY A 23 16.74 -6.92 -9.58
CA GLY A 23 17.96 -6.12 -9.45
C GLY A 23 17.80 -4.80 -8.69
N ALA A 24 16.62 -4.51 -8.15
CA ALA A 24 16.34 -3.28 -7.40
C ALA A 24 16.38 -3.47 -5.87
N SER A 25 16.84 -4.63 -5.38
CA SER A 25 16.97 -4.87 -3.93
C SER A 25 17.97 -3.91 -3.30
N MET A 26 17.58 -3.33 -2.17
CA MET A 26 18.34 -2.30 -1.47
C MET A 26 18.68 -2.73 -0.03
N ASN A 27 19.85 -2.31 0.45
CA ASN A 27 20.18 -2.39 1.87
C ASN A 27 19.51 -1.23 2.65
N ILE A 28 19.56 -1.30 3.99
CA ILE A 28 18.91 -0.30 4.86
C ILE A 28 19.45 1.11 4.63
N GLU A 29 20.75 1.26 4.41
CA GLU A 29 21.37 2.57 4.18
C GLU A 29 20.91 3.20 2.85
N GLU A 30 20.76 2.39 1.82
CA GLU A 30 20.23 2.84 0.52
C GLU A 30 18.76 3.24 0.64
N LYS A 31 17.94 2.44 1.35
CA LYS A 31 16.53 2.76 1.62
C LYS A 31 16.39 4.08 2.39
N LEU A 32 17.23 4.31 3.41
CA LEU A 32 17.23 5.56 4.16
C LEU A 32 17.55 6.78 3.29
N LYS A 33 18.58 6.69 2.43
CA LYS A 33 18.93 7.78 1.50
C LYS A 33 17.79 8.11 0.53
N ILE A 34 17.11 7.08 0.01
CA ILE A 34 15.95 7.29 -0.88
C ILE A 34 14.79 7.90 -0.09
N ALA A 35 14.51 7.42 1.13
CA ALA A 35 13.46 7.99 1.97
C ALA A 35 13.71 9.48 2.28
N GLU A 36 14.95 9.87 2.59
CA GLU A 36 15.34 11.27 2.81
C GLU A 36 15.14 12.10 1.53
N ALA A 37 15.55 11.59 0.37
CA ALA A 37 15.35 12.29 -0.90
C ALA A 37 13.85 12.45 -1.25
N LEU A 38 13.01 11.45 -0.96
CA LEU A 38 11.56 11.55 -1.14
C LEU A 38 10.93 12.58 -0.19
N GLU A 39 11.40 12.66 1.05
CA GLU A 39 10.98 13.69 2.00
C GLU A 39 11.39 15.09 1.54
N GLU A 40 12.63 15.28 1.05
CA GLU A 40 13.10 16.55 0.47
C GLU A 40 12.27 16.97 -0.74
N LEU A 41 11.82 16.01 -1.57
CA LEU A 41 10.87 16.23 -2.67
C LEU A 41 9.44 16.54 -2.18
N LYS A 42 9.18 16.48 -0.87
CA LYS A 42 7.87 16.70 -0.24
C LYS A 42 6.80 15.75 -0.73
N VAL A 43 7.17 14.49 -0.89
CA VAL A 43 6.20 13.41 -1.09
C VAL A 43 5.34 13.30 0.16
N ASP A 44 4.00 13.26 -0.02
CA ASP A 44 3.08 13.24 1.13
C ASP A 44 3.16 11.93 1.92
N ILE A 45 3.28 10.79 1.21
CA ILE A 45 3.29 9.46 1.84
C ILE A 45 4.37 8.59 1.16
N ILE A 46 5.20 7.95 1.97
CA ILE A 46 6.24 7.01 1.54
C ILE A 46 5.87 5.61 2.03
N GLU A 47 5.59 4.69 1.11
CA GLU A 47 5.43 3.27 1.45
C GLU A 47 6.80 2.63 1.62
N ALA A 48 7.21 2.48 2.87
CA ALA A 48 8.59 2.18 3.24
C ALA A 48 8.96 0.70 3.13
N GLY A 49 7.97 -0.19 3.04
CA GLY A 49 8.20 -1.62 2.91
C GLY A 49 7.07 -2.51 3.41
N PHE A 50 7.37 -3.81 3.50
CA PHE A 50 6.46 -4.84 3.99
C PHE A 50 7.07 -5.55 5.23
N PRO A 51 6.85 -5.02 6.44
CA PRO A 51 7.54 -5.50 7.67
C PRO A 51 7.37 -6.98 7.98
N ALA A 52 6.24 -7.58 7.58
CA ALA A 52 5.99 -9.00 7.82
C ALA A 52 6.68 -9.93 6.80
N ALA A 53 7.30 -9.39 5.74
CA ALA A 53 7.97 -10.19 4.73
C ALA A 53 9.30 -10.76 5.23
N SER A 54 10.09 -9.96 5.94
CA SER A 54 11.39 -10.36 6.50
C SER A 54 11.78 -9.51 7.69
N LYS A 55 12.79 -9.99 8.46
CA LYS A 55 13.39 -9.20 9.55
C LYS A 55 14.06 -7.93 9.02
N GLY A 56 14.71 -7.99 7.85
CA GLY A 56 15.34 -6.84 7.20
C GLY A 56 14.32 -5.77 6.80
N ASP A 57 13.15 -6.17 6.26
CA ASP A 57 12.07 -5.24 5.95
C ASP A 57 11.50 -4.58 7.21
N PHE A 58 11.33 -5.34 8.28
CA PHE A 58 10.91 -4.77 9.56
C PHE A 58 11.91 -3.73 10.08
N GLU A 59 13.20 -4.04 10.07
CA GLU A 59 14.26 -3.14 10.51
C GLU A 59 14.32 -1.88 9.63
N ALA A 60 14.24 -2.04 8.30
CA ALA A 60 14.25 -0.91 7.37
C ALA A 60 13.08 0.06 7.61
N VAL A 61 11.84 -0.46 7.70
CA VAL A 61 10.66 0.37 7.99
C VAL A 61 10.79 1.05 9.35
N SER A 62 11.32 0.37 10.36
CA SER A 62 11.54 0.95 11.71
C SER A 62 12.55 2.10 11.68
N GLU A 63 13.66 1.95 10.96
CA GLU A 63 14.68 3.00 10.85
C GLU A 63 14.16 4.20 10.04
N ILE A 64 13.44 3.96 8.94
CA ILE A 64 12.78 5.03 8.16
C ILE A 64 11.77 5.78 9.04
N SER A 65 10.96 5.08 9.83
CA SER A 65 9.99 5.68 10.75
C SER A 65 10.63 6.59 11.79
N LYS A 66 11.83 6.25 12.26
CA LYS A 66 12.60 7.10 13.18
C LYS A 66 13.18 8.33 12.50
N LYS A 67 13.60 8.20 11.25
CA LYS A 67 14.38 9.21 10.54
C LYS A 67 13.48 10.26 9.88
N ILE A 68 12.45 9.84 9.15
CA ILE A 68 11.57 10.70 8.37
C ILE A 68 10.52 11.35 9.29
N LYS A 69 10.30 12.66 9.14
CA LYS A 69 9.44 13.45 10.04
C LYS A 69 8.33 14.24 9.33
N ASP A 70 8.55 14.67 8.10
CA ASP A 70 7.64 15.54 7.36
C ASP A 70 6.70 14.77 6.43
N SER A 71 7.12 13.60 5.93
CA SER A 71 6.27 12.69 5.16
C SER A 71 5.58 11.65 6.06
N SER A 72 4.38 11.22 5.68
CA SER A 72 3.72 10.07 6.31
C SER A 72 4.42 8.77 5.91
N ILE A 73 4.70 7.91 6.88
CA ILE A 73 5.32 6.60 6.62
C ILE A 73 4.26 5.52 6.61
N CYS A 74 4.19 4.81 5.49
CA CYS A 74 3.25 3.73 5.25
C CYS A 74 3.95 2.37 5.28
N ALA A 75 3.31 1.38 5.87
CA ALA A 75 3.76 -0.01 5.86
C ALA A 75 2.67 -0.93 5.32
N LEU A 76 3.06 -1.80 4.38
CA LEU A 76 2.16 -2.78 3.79
C LEU A 76 1.93 -3.96 4.75
N SER A 77 0.70 -4.48 4.78
CA SER A 77 0.31 -5.68 5.51
C SER A 77 -0.76 -6.46 4.77
N ARG A 78 -0.69 -7.79 4.79
CA ARG A 78 -1.82 -8.62 4.37
C ARG A 78 -2.98 -8.47 5.37
N ALA A 79 -4.18 -8.84 4.96
CA ALA A 79 -5.38 -8.86 5.81
C ALA A 79 -5.30 -9.98 6.89
N SER A 80 -4.26 -9.94 7.71
CA SER A 80 -4.04 -10.83 8.85
C SER A 80 -3.60 -10.05 10.07
N LYS A 81 -4.06 -10.46 11.26
CA LYS A 81 -3.72 -9.77 12.52
C LYS A 81 -2.22 -9.70 12.75
N SER A 82 -1.49 -10.79 12.49
CA SER A 82 -0.04 -10.85 12.68
C SER A 82 0.73 -9.84 11.82
N ASP A 83 0.34 -9.70 10.54
CA ASP A 83 0.99 -8.76 9.63
C ASP A 83 0.69 -7.31 10.04
N ILE A 84 -0.57 -7.02 10.38
CA ILE A 84 -1.02 -5.69 10.80
C ILE A 84 -0.33 -5.27 12.11
N GLU A 85 -0.21 -6.18 13.09
CA GLU A 85 0.54 -5.91 14.32
C GLU A 85 2.03 -5.66 14.05
N THR A 86 2.62 -6.41 13.11
CA THR A 86 4.01 -6.23 12.72
C THR A 86 4.23 -4.89 12.05
N ALA A 87 3.33 -4.48 11.16
CA ALA A 87 3.34 -3.14 10.55
C ALA A 87 3.21 -2.03 11.59
N ALA A 88 2.25 -2.15 12.51
CA ALA A 88 2.07 -1.18 13.59
C ALA A 88 3.32 -1.05 14.49
N LYS A 89 3.99 -2.17 14.80
CA LYS A 89 5.23 -2.17 15.58
C LYS A 89 6.38 -1.48 14.85
N ALA A 90 6.52 -1.71 13.54
CA ALA A 90 7.55 -1.07 12.73
C ALA A 90 7.33 0.45 12.59
N LEU A 91 6.08 0.89 12.58
CA LEU A 91 5.67 2.29 12.43
C LEU A 91 5.64 3.08 13.76
N LYS A 92 5.94 2.45 14.89
CA LYS A 92 5.70 3.05 16.22
C LYS A 92 6.39 4.40 16.44
N ASP A 93 7.53 4.63 15.78
CA ASP A 93 8.35 5.84 15.91
C ASP A 93 8.08 6.87 14.80
N ALA A 94 7.13 6.60 13.90
CA ALA A 94 6.73 7.52 12.84
C ALA A 94 5.86 8.66 13.40
N ASN A 95 6.11 9.90 12.93
CA ASN A 95 5.29 11.06 13.30
C ASN A 95 3.86 10.96 12.73
N ALA A 96 3.73 10.43 11.52
CA ALA A 96 2.46 10.24 10.84
C ALA A 96 2.42 8.81 10.25
N PRO A 97 2.10 7.79 11.08
CA PRO A 97 2.05 6.41 10.60
C PRO A 97 0.80 6.16 9.75
N ARG A 98 0.93 5.29 8.74
CA ARG A 98 -0.17 4.71 7.96
C ARG A 98 0.00 3.21 7.87
N ILE A 99 -1.06 2.46 8.15
CA ILE A 99 -1.12 1.03 7.85
C ILE A 99 -1.86 0.82 6.54
N HIS A 100 -1.20 0.21 5.56
CA HIS A 100 -1.81 -0.20 4.31
C HIS A 100 -2.10 -1.70 4.35
N THR A 101 -3.38 -2.07 4.44
CA THR A 101 -3.80 -3.47 4.40
C THR A 101 -4.52 -3.80 3.11
N PHE A 102 -4.34 -5.02 2.61
CA PHE A 102 -4.90 -5.45 1.33
C PHE A 102 -5.37 -6.89 1.35
N ILE A 103 -6.30 -7.18 0.47
CA ILE A 103 -6.73 -8.54 0.14
C ILE A 103 -7.18 -8.61 -1.33
N SER A 104 -6.93 -9.74 -1.99
CA SER A 104 -7.39 -9.95 -3.36
C SER A 104 -8.90 -10.10 -3.42
N THR A 105 -9.53 -9.41 -4.36
CA THR A 105 -10.99 -9.40 -4.52
C THR A 105 -11.48 -9.97 -5.85
N SER A 106 -10.56 -10.26 -6.80
CA SER A 106 -10.94 -10.90 -8.07
C SER A 106 -11.28 -12.38 -7.89
N ASP A 107 -12.25 -12.87 -8.67
CA ASP A 107 -12.66 -14.29 -8.65
C ASP A 107 -11.48 -15.23 -8.86
N LEU A 108 -10.56 -14.85 -9.75
CA LEU A 108 -9.35 -15.62 -10.03
C LEU A 108 -8.50 -15.80 -8.77
N HIS A 109 -8.21 -14.72 -8.07
CA HIS A 109 -7.37 -14.76 -6.87
C HIS A 109 -8.11 -15.32 -5.65
N MET A 110 -9.39 -15.03 -5.49
CA MET A 110 -10.18 -15.65 -4.42
C MET A 110 -10.15 -17.17 -4.54
N LYS A 111 -10.36 -17.71 -5.76
CA LYS A 111 -10.41 -19.15 -6.01
C LYS A 111 -9.03 -19.84 -5.92
N HIS A 112 -8.00 -19.28 -6.56
CA HIS A 112 -6.73 -19.97 -6.76
C HIS A 112 -5.62 -19.57 -5.77
N LYS A 113 -5.64 -18.32 -5.27
CA LYS A 113 -4.64 -17.80 -4.33
C LYS A 113 -5.11 -17.90 -2.89
N LEU A 114 -6.30 -17.39 -2.59
CA LEU A 114 -6.83 -17.34 -1.23
C LEU A 114 -7.57 -18.63 -0.83
N GLN A 115 -8.17 -19.33 -1.80
CA GLN A 115 -9.04 -20.47 -1.56
C GLN A 115 -10.23 -20.12 -0.64
N LEU A 116 -10.79 -18.93 -0.84
CA LEU A 116 -11.90 -18.35 -0.08
C LEU A 116 -13.03 -17.99 -1.01
N ASN A 117 -14.26 -18.02 -0.50
CA ASN A 117 -15.41 -17.47 -1.18
C ASN A 117 -15.56 -15.96 -0.94
N ALA A 118 -16.47 -15.31 -1.67
CA ALA A 118 -16.67 -13.86 -1.61
C ALA A 118 -17.08 -13.36 -0.21
N GLU A 119 -17.92 -14.11 0.52
CA GLU A 119 -18.36 -13.71 1.87
C GLU A 119 -17.20 -13.81 2.88
N GLU A 120 -16.35 -14.82 2.76
CA GLU A 120 -15.16 -14.95 3.62
C GLU A 120 -14.16 -13.83 3.35
N VAL A 121 -13.96 -13.44 2.07
CA VAL A 121 -13.14 -12.27 1.73
C VAL A 121 -13.75 -10.99 2.26
N TYR A 122 -15.06 -10.80 2.09
CA TYR A 122 -15.79 -9.66 2.63
C TYR A 122 -15.62 -9.53 4.15
N GLN A 123 -15.75 -10.64 4.89
CA GLN A 123 -15.54 -10.63 6.35
C GLN A 123 -14.08 -10.28 6.70
N LYS A 124 -13.10 -10.80 5.94
CA LYS A 124 -11.69 -10.44 6.15
C LYS A 124 -11.40 -8.96 5.91
N VAL A 125 -12.10 -8.30 4.98
CA VAL A 125 -12.00 -6.84 4.80
C VAL A 125 -12.42 -6.13 6.08
N ILE A 126 -13.60 -6.47 6.61
CA ILE A 126 -14.14 -5.89 7.85
C ILE A 126 -13.16 -6.07 9.01
N ASP A 127 -12.74 -7.32 9.24
CA ASP A 127 -11.90 -7.69 10.38
C ASP A 127 -10.53 -7.01 10.32
N SER A 128 -9.89 -7.01 9.13
CA SER A 128 -8.55 -6.45 8.97
C SER A 128 -8.53 -4.93 9.08
N VAL A 129 -9.50 -4.25 8.46
CA VAL A 129 -9.58 -2.78 8.51
C VAL A 129 -9.93 -2.31 9.92
N SER A 130 -10.93 -2.93 10.57
CA SER A 130 -11.26 -2.61 11.97
C SER A 130 -10.08 -2.84 12.89
N PHE A 131 -9.34 -3.93 12.71
CA PHE A 131 -8.18 -4.23 13.53
C PHE A 131 -7.04 -3.24 13.29
N ALA A 132 -6.75 -2.88 12.04
CA ALA A 132 -5.76 -1.86 11.71
C ALA A 132 -6.13 -0.50 12.30
N ARG A 133 -7.42 -0.12 12.22
CA ARG A 133 -7.95 1.13 12.78
C ARG A 133 -7.78 1.24 14.29
N ASN A 134 -7.82 0.13 15.01
CA ASN A 134 -7.55 0.11 16.45
C ASN A 134 -6.07 0.37 16.81
N LEU A 135 -5.16 0.20 15.85
CA LEU A 135 -3.71 0.37 16.03
C LEU A 135 -3.17 1.67 15.40
N CYS A 136 -3.85 2.21 14.40
CA CYS A 136 -3.41 3.36 13.63
C CYS A 136 -4.61 4.18 13.15
N ASP A 137 -4.51 5.51 13.29
CA ASP A 137 -5.58 6.43 12.88
C ASP A 137 -5.68 6.63 11.36
N ASP A 138 -4.63 6.36 10.62
CA ASP A 138 -4.63 6.45 9.16
C ASP A 138 -4.48 5.04 8.56
N VAL A 139 -5.56 4.53 7.99
CA VAL A 139 -5.62 3.20 7.39
C VAL A 139 -5.94 3.31 5.92
N GLU A 140 -5.06 2.78 5.09
CA GLU A 140 -5.30 2.56 3.67
C GLU A 140 -5.72 1.12 3.42
N TRP A 141 -6.75 0.93 2.60
CA TRP A 141 -7.16 -0.40 2.16
C TRP A 141 -7.14 -0.49 0.65
N SER A 142 -6.58 -1.60 0.11
CA SER A 142 -6.60 -1.89 -1.31
C SER A 142 -7.24 -3.24 -1.66
N CYS A 143 -8.03 -3.20 -2.74
CA CYS A 143 -8.53 -4.39 -3.41
C CYS A 143 -7.46 -4.91 -4.39
N GLU A 144 -6.62 -5.84 -3.97
CA GLU A 144 -5.63 -6.43 -4.87
C GLU A 144 -6.34 -7.05 -6.07
N ASP A 145 -5.80 -6.79 -7.28
CA ASP A 145 -6.40 -7.19 -8.55
C ASP A 145 -7.78 -6.55 -8.82
N GLY A 146 -7.92 -5.31 -8.35
CA GLY A 146 -9.19 -4.57 -8.36
C GLY A 146 -9.81 -4.43 -9.75
N THR A 147 -9.01 -4.17 -10.78
CA THR A 147 -9.53 -3.99 -12.15
C THR A 147 -10.10 -5.27 -12.79
N ARG A 148 -9.81 -6.46 -12.24
CA ARG A 148 -10.44 -7.74 -12.62
C ARG A 148 -11.54 -8.18 -11.65
N THR A 149 -11.77 -7.43 -10.60
CA THR A 149 -12.83 -7.71 -9.62
C THR A 149 -14.19 -7.39 -10.22
N ASN A 150 -15.21 -8.22 -9.94
CA ASN A 150 -16.59 -7.87 -10.23
C ASN A 150 -16.94 -6.52 -9.61
N LEU A 151 -17.55 -5.61 -10.39
CA LEU A 151 -17.76 -4.23 -9.98
C LEU A 151 -18.65 -4.11 -8.72
N ASP A 152 -19.72 -4.90 -8.65
CA ASP A 152 -20.62 -4.86 -7.51
C ASP A 152 -19.93 -5.36 -6.25
N PHE A 153 -19.12 -6.42 -6.35
CA PHE A 153 -18.34 -6.92 -5.23
C PHE A 153 -17.24 -5.94 -4.81
N MET A 154 -16.58 -5.27 -5.76
CA MET A 154 -15.60 -4.22 -5.46
C MET A 154 -16.27 -3.07 -4.70
N CYS A 155 -17.40 -2.56 -5.18
CA CYS A 155 -18.15 -1.50 -4.49
C CYS A 155 -18.55 -1.92 -3.06
N ARG A 156 -19.01 -3.15 -2.89
CA ARG A 156 -19.40 -3.71 -1.60
C ARG A 156 -18.21 -3.80 -0.62
N THR A 157 -17.05 -4.24 -1.10
CA THR A 157 -15.84 -4.34 -0.26
C THR A 157 -15.24 -2.97 0.07
N VAL A 158 -15.25 -2.03 -0.87
CA VAL A 158 -14.85 -0.62 -0.64
C VAL A 158 -15.74 0.03 0.41
N GLU A 159 -17.07 -0.13 0.29
CA GLU A 159 -18.03 0.38 1.30
C GLU A 159 -17.76 -0.22 2.68
N ALA A 160 -17.49 -1.52 2.74
CA ALA A 160 -17.14 -2.20 3.99
C ALA A 160 -15.85 -1.63 4.60
N ALA A 161 -14.81 -1.43 3.79
CA ALA A 161 -13.55 -0.85 4.25
C ALA A 161 -13.75 0.56 4.82
N ILE A 162 -14.49 1.42 4.13
CA ILE A 162 -14.79 2.79 4.58
C ILE A 162 -15.58 2.76 5.90
N LYS A 163 -16.64 1.95 5.99
CA LYS A 163 -17.46 1.83 7.20
C LYS A 163 -16.68 1.33 8.41
N ASN A 164 -15.63 0.55 8.18
CA ASN A 164 -14.79 -0.01 9.24
C ASN A 164 -13.52 0.81 9.52
N GLY A 165 -13.38 1.99 8.92
CA GLY A 165 -12.41 2.99 9.32
C GLY A 165 -11.24 3.21 8.35
N ALA A 166 -11.28 2.67 7.14
CA ALA A 166 -10.31 3.05 6.12
C ALA A 166 -10.48 4.53 5.74
N SER A 167 -9.41 5.30 5.86
CA SER A 167 -9.34 6.72 5.49
C SER A 167 -9.01 6.91 4.00
N THR A 168 -8.36 5.91 3.41
CA THR A 168 -7.93 5.90 2.01
C THR A 168 -8.30 4.57 1.35
N ILE A 169 -8.85 4.65 0.15
CA ILE A 169 -9.10 3.49 -0.71
C ILE A 169 -8.14 3.56 -1.89
N ASN A 170 -7.42 2.46 -2.12
CA ASN A 170 -6.52 2.30 -3.24
C ASN A 170 -7.06 1.21 -4.17
N ILE A 171 -7.25 1.54 -5.44
CA ILE A 171 -7.71 0.60 -6.47
C ILE A 171 -6.54 0.36 -7.43
N PRO A 172 -5.74 -0.68 -7.19
CA PRO A 172 -4.59 -0.97 -8.03
C PRO A 172 -5.02 -1.49 -9.39
N CYS A 173 -4.34 -0.96 -10.41
CA CYS A 173 -4.52 -1.32 -11.80
C CYS A 173 -3.19 -1.82 -12.37
N LEU A 174 -3.11 -3.09 -12.65
CA LEU A 174 -1.94 -3.66 -13.32
C LEU A 174 -1.96 -3.28 -14.80
N LEU A 175 -0.79 -2.93 -15.35
CA LEU A 175 -0.61 -2.49 -16.74
C LEU A 175 -1.20 -3.44 -17.79
N TYR A 176 -1.25 -4.72 -17.49
CA TYR A 176 -1.82 -5.75 -18.39
C TYR A 176 -3.35 -5.80 -18.39
N THR A 177 -4.00 -5.20 -17.41
CA THR A 177 -5.47 -5.23 -17.27
C THR A 177 -6.13 -3.93 -17.70
N SER A 178 -5.40 -2.82 -17.63
CA SER A 178 -5.94 -1.50 -18.01
C SER A 178 -4.78 -0.59 -18.45
N PRO A 179 -4.46 -0.54 -19.74
CA PRO A 179 -3.36 0.31 -20.23
C PRO A 179 -3.64 1.77 -19.97
N SER A 180 -2.66 2.47 -19.42
CA SER A 180 -2.74 3.91 -19.22
C SER A 180 -2.28 4.68 -20.46
N PRO A 181 -2.69 5.96 -20.65
CA PRO A 181 -2.18 6.78 -21.74
C PRO A 181 -0.64 6.93 -21.76
N ARG A 182 0.03 6.69 -20.62
CA ARG A 182 1.50 6.68 -20.54
C ARG A 182 2.12 5.45 -21.21
N ASP A 183 1.45 4.30 -21.18
CA ASP A 183 1.94 3.07 -21.78
C ASP A 183 1.93 3.19 -23.32
N LEU A 184 0.94 3.87 -23.88
CA LEU A 184 0.86 4.20 -25.30
C LEU A 184 1.99 5.14 -25.76
N ARG A 185 2.54 5.96 -24.87
CA ARG A 185 3.66 6.86 -25.18
C ARG A 185 5.01 6.15 -25.19
N LYS A 186 5.20 5.11 -24.37
CA LYS A 186 6.43 4.31 -24.34
C LYS A 186 6.70 3.59 -25.67
N SER A 187 5.64 3.24 -26.42
CA SER A 187 5.78 2.63 -27.75
C SER A 187 6.35 3.57 -28.84
N ARG A 188 6.51 4.85 -28.53
CA ARG A 188 7.06 5.87 -29.45
C ARG A 188 8.50 6.31 -29.12
N MET A 189 9.15 5.68 -28.17
CA MET A 189 10.59 5.89 -28.02
C MET A 189 11.29 5.30 -29.24
N PRO A 190 12.08 6.10 -30.01
CA PRO A 190 12.87 5.55 -31.10
C PRO A 190 13.78 4.49 -30.50
N SER A 191 13.84 3.32 -31.11
CA SER A 191 14.95 2.42 -30.93
C SER A 191 16.20 3.14 -31.45
N SER A 192 16.80 3.98 -30.65
CA SER A 192 18.11 4.50 -30.97
C SER A 192 19.08 3.36 -30.80
N ALA A 193 19.66 3.03 -31.91
CA ALA A 193 20.78 2.14 -32.15
C ALA A 193 21.87 2.23 -31.07
#